data_8baa4dd3b38bdb1e98fc3725c3a22acb
#
_entry.id   8baa4dd3b38bdb1e98fc3725c3a22acb
#
_cell.length_a   1.000
_cell.length_b   1.000
_cell.length_c   1.000
_cell.angle_alpha   90.00
_cell.angle_beta   90.00
_cell.angle_gamma   90.00
#
_symmetry.space_group_name_H-M   'P 1'
#
loop_
_entity.id
_entity.type
_entity.pdbx_description
1 polymer ?
#
loop_
_entity_poly.entity_id
_entity_poly.type
_entity_poly.pdbx_seq_one_letter_code
_entity_poly.pdbx_strand_id
1 'polypeptide(L)'
;MFNNKTILITGGTGSFGKKFISMLLDRYRPKKIIVYSRDELKQFEMQQKFNAPCMRYFIGDVRDGARLEKAMYKVDYVVHAAALKQVPAAEYNPMECIMTNVHGAQNVINAAIACGVKKVIALSTDKAANPINLYGATKLCSDKLFTAANAMVGDRETRFAVVRYGNVVGSRGSVVPFFKNLVANGATELPITDERMTRFWLKLEDGVNFVFKNFERMQGGEIFIPKIPSMRVVDLAKAIAPELPIKVIGIRPGEKLHEVMCPSDLYYDTIEFDDHFVIMPSFDIKKYDYTTNAIGEKGKPVPDGFDYNSGNNPHFLTVEELREMNP
;
A
#
# COMPACT_ATOMS: atom_id res chain seq x y z
N MET A 1 4.23 -19.59 -6.71
CA MET A 1 2.83 -19.28 -6.39
C MET A 1 2.04 -18.81 -7.62
N PHE A 2 2.53 -17.88 -8.45
CA PHE A 2 1.75 -17.23 -9.53
C PHE A 2 1.79 -17.95 -10.89
N ASN A 3 2.58 -19.00 -11.06
CA ASN A 3 2.63 -19.78 -12.31
C ASN A 3 1.25 -20.41 -12.62
N ASN A 4 0.81 -20.28 -13.88
CA ASN A 4 -0.49 -20.73 -14.39
C ASN A 4 -1.71 -20.14 -13.65
N LYS A 5 -1.57 -18.99 -12.96
CA LYS A 5 -2.64 -18.29 -12.26
C LYS A 5 -3.12 -17.07 -13.02
N THR A 6 -4.36 -16.70 -12.77
CA THR A 6 -4.95 -15.44 -13.26
C THR A 6 -4.96 -14.42 -12.11
N ILE A 7 -4.30 -13.29 -12.34
CA ILE A 7 -4.15 -12.22 -11.36
C ILE A 7 -4.85 -10.96 -11.87
N LEU A 8 -5.64 -10.30 -11.02
CA LEU A 8 -6.25 -9.00 -11.32
C LEU A 8 -5.65 -7.93 -10.40
N ILE A 9 -5.29 -6.79 -10.99
CA ILE A 9 -4.75 -5.65 -10.27
C ILE A 9 -5.66 -4.45 -10.51
N THR A 10 -6.41 -4.02 -9.48
CA THR A 10 -7.15 -2.75 -9.52
C THR A 10 -6.17 -1.60 -9.37
N GLY A 11 -6.39 -0.49 -10.08
CA GLY A 11 -5.41 0.60 -10.10
C GLY A 11 -4.08 0.21 -10.77
N GLY A 12 -4.09 -0.83 -11.60
CA GLY A 12 -2.89 -1.44 -12.20
C GLY A 12 -2.06 -0.51 -13.08
N THR A 13 -2.61 0.62 -13.54
CA THR A 13 -1.87 1.66 -14.30
C THR A 13 -1.06 2.61 -13.40
N GLY A 14 -1.17 2.50 -12.09
CA GLY A 14 -0.38 3.26 -11.11
C GLY A 14 1.08 2.79 -11.01
N SER A 15 1.91 3.52 -10.24
CA SER A 15 3.33 3.18 -10.04
C SER A 15 3.50 1.77 -9.49
N PHE A 16 2.74 1.42 -8.44
CA PHE A 16 2.77 0.08 -7.85
C PHE A 16 2.36 -0.99 -8.87
N GLY A 17 1.21 -0.82 -9.55
CA GLY A 17 0.71 -1.81 -10.51
C GLY A 17 1.68 -2.09 -11.64
N LYS A 18 2.30 -1.05 -12.21
CA LYS A 18 3.33 -1.19 -13.25
C LYS A 18 4.55 -1.99 -12.77
N LYS A 19 5.05 -1.67 -11.55
CA LYS A 19 6.21 -2.40 -10.98
C LYS A 19 5.85 -3.84 -10.63
N PHE A 20 4.67 -4.06 -10.04
CA PHE A 20 4.17 -5.40 -9.71
C PHE A 20 4.07 -6.28 -10.96
N ILE A 21 3.49 -5.75 -12.04
CA ILE A 21 3.36 -6.48 -13.32
C ILE A 21 4.72 -6.76 -13.94
N SER A 22 5.64 -5.79 -13.94
CA SER A 22 7.01 -6.00 -14.43
C SER A 22 7.68 -7.17 -13.71
N MET A 23 7.68 -7.14 -12.38
CA MET A 23 8.31 -8.19 -11.57
C MET A 23 7.58 -9.53 -11.65
N LEU A 24 6.25 -9.52 -11.85
CA LEU A 24 5.45 -10.72 -12.03
C LEU A 24 5.78 -11.42 -13.37
N LEU A 25 5.95 -10.65 -14.44
CA LEU A 25 6.33 -11.16 -15.77
C LEU A 25 7.78 -11.66 -15.80
N ASP A 26 8.67 -11.02 -15.06
CA ASP A 26 10.08 -11.40 -14.96
C ASP A 26 10.23 -12.75 -14.21
N ARG A 27 9.57 -12.92 -13.08
CA ARG A 27 9.78 -14.04 -12.16
C ARG A 27 8.87 -15.25 -12.37
N TYR A 28 7.69 -15.04 -12.97
CA TYR A 28 6.64 -16.05 -13.06
C TYR A 28 6.11 -16.19 -14.48
N ARG A 29 5.31 -17.24 -14.70
CA ARG A 29 4.59 -17.50 -15.95
C ARG A 29 3.08 -17.54 -15.67
N PRO A 30 2.46 -16.35 -15.44
CA PRO A 30 1.03 -16.28 -15.15
C PRO A 30 0.20 -16.68 -16.37
N LYS A 31 -0.97 -17.26 -16.11
CA LYS A 31 -1.95 -17.57 -17.16
C LYS A 31 -2.56 -16.30 -17.75
N LYS A 32 -2.92 -15.34 -16.88
CA LYS A 32 -3.43 -14.02 -17.25
C LYS A 32 -3.06 -12.98 -16.21
N ILE A 33 -2.81 -11.77 -16.66
CA ILE A 33 -2.67 -10.57 -15.81
C ILE A 33 -3.71 -9.57 -16.30
N ILE A 34 -4.67 -9.21 -15.43
CA ILE A 34 -5.75 -8.27 -15.73
C ILE A 34 -5.43 -6.94 -15.07
N VAL A 35 -5.21 -5.92 -15.88
CA VAL A 35 -5.10 -4.52 -15.46
C VAL A 35 -6.51 -3.94 -15.45
N TYR A 36 -6.99 -3.55 -14.25
CA TYR A 36 -8.31 -2.94 -14.08
C TYR A 36 -8.16 -1.50 -13.62
N SER A 37 -8.54 -0.55 -14.44
CA SER A 37 -8.48 0.89 -14.13
C SER A 37 -9.44 1.71 -14.99
N ARG A 38 -9.73 2.94 -14.55
CA ARG A 38 -10.68 3.85 -15.23
C ARG A 38 -10.09 4.54 -16.46
N ASP A 39 -8.78 4.78 -16.44
CA ASP A 39 -8.09 5.68 -17.35
C ASP A 39 -7.65 4.90 -18.61
N GLU A 40 -8.34 5.13 -19.71
CA GLU A 40 -8.08 4.52 -21.02
C GLU A 40 -6.68 4.89 -21.53
N LEU A 41 -6.30 6.15 -21.47
CA LEU A 41 -5.02 6.62 -22.00
C LEU A 41 -3.84 5.95 -21.28
N LYS A 42 -3.90 5.87 -19.94
CA LYS A 42 -2.86 5.15 -19.17
C LYS A 42 -2.83 3.66 -19.48
N GLN A 43 -3.96 3.03 -19.80
CA GLN A 43 -3.99 1.64 -20.25
C GLN A 43 -3.36 1.49 -21.64
N PHE A 44 -3.67 2.38 -22.57
CA PHE A 44 -3.06 2.41 -23.89
C PHE A 44 -1.54 2.58 -23.82
N GLU A 45 -1.05 3.59 -23.07
CA GLU A 45 0.39 3.79 -22.84
C GLU A 45 1.06 2.55 -22.19
N MET A 46 0.36 1.92 -21.26
CA MET A 46 0.86 0.74 -20.56
C MET A 46 0.95 -0.48 -21.49
N GLN A 47 0.00 -0.64 -22.41
CA GLN A 47 -0.04 -1.72 -23.39
C GLN A 47 1.17 -1.67 -24.33
N GLN A 48 1.69 -0.48 -24.65
CA GLN A 48 2.90 -0.33 -25.45
C GLN A 48 4.15 -0.91 -24.75
N LYS A 49 4.17 -0.92 -23.40
CA LYS A 49 5.29 -1.41 -22.59
C LYS A 49 5.11 -2.87 -22.16
N PHE A 50 3.88 -3.28 -21.90
CA PHE A 50 3.53 -4.61 -21.39
C PHE A 50 2.58 -5.29 -22.37
N ASN A 51 3.13 -5.87 -23.43
CA ASN A 51 2.40 -6.51 -24.53
C ASN A 51 2.44 -8.04 -24.49
N ALA A 52 2.87 -8.64 -23.37
CA ALA A 52 2.93 -10.08 -23.22
C ALA A 52 1.56 -10.74 -23.49
N PRO A 53 1.49 -11.93 -24.13
CA PRO A 53 0.22 -12.58 -24.52
C PRO A 53 -0.75 -12.83 -23.35
N CYS A 54 -0.23 -12.90 -22.12
CA CYS A 54 -1.03 -13.07 -20.91
C CYS A 54 -1.69 -11.78 -20.41
N MET A 55 -1.34 -10.60 -20.93
CA MET A 55 -1.89 -9.32 -20.50
C MET A 55 -3.32 -9.11 -20.98
N ARG A 56 -4.15 -8.53 -20.13
CA ARG A 56 -5.51 -8.08 -20.44
C ARG A 56 -5.76 -6.71 -19.81
N TYR A 57 -6.35 -5.80 -20.56
CA TYR A 57 -6.61 -4.43 -20.16
C TYR A 57 -8.12 -4.19 -20.09
N PHE A 58 -8.64 -4.06 -18.89
CA PHE A 58 -10.06 -3.88 -18.64
C PHE A 58 -10.34 -2.48 -18.10
N ILE A 59 -11.01 -1.67 -18.88
CA ILE A 59 -11.53 -0.38 -18.42
C ILE A 59 -12.68 -0.65 -17.45
N GLY A 60 -12.60 -0.04 -16.26
CA GLY A 60 -13.62 -0.14 -15.23
C GLY A 60 -13.28 0.65 -13.97
N ASP A 61 -14.32 1.01 -13.24
CA ASP A 61 -14.24 1.71 -11.96
C ASP A 61 -14.52 0.72 -10.81
N VAL A 62 -13.77 0.81 -9.73
CA VAL A 62 -14.01 -0.02 -8.52
C VAL A 62 -15.36 0.30 -7.87
N ARG A 63 -15.94 1.45 -8.16
CA ARG A 63 -17.30 1.82 -7.74
C ARG A 63 -18.40 1.02 -8.45
N ASP A 64 -18.09 0.41 -9.59
CA ASP A 64 -19.00 -0.45 -10.35
C ASP A 64 -18.78 -1.92 -9.97
N GLY A 65 -19.57 -2.41 -9.02
CA GLY A 65 -19.51 -3.79 -8.52
C GLY A 65 -19.82 -4.82 -9.61
N ALA A 66 -20.81 -4.55 -10.48
CA ALA A 66 -21.20 -5.46 -11.56
C ALA A 66 -20.08 -5.62 -12.61
N ARG A 67 -19.38 -4.53 -12.93
CA ARG A 67 -18.21 -4.56 -13.81
C ARG A 67 -17.03 -5.29 -13.18
N LEU A 68 -16.80 -5.11 -11.88
CA LEU A 68 -15.78 -5.84 -11.13
C LEU A 68 -16.02 -7.35 -11.14
N GLU A 69 -17.25 -7.79 -10.88
CA GLU A 69 -17.61 -9.21 -10.88
C GLU A 69 -17.33 -9.85 -12.24
N LYS A 70 -17.72 -9.19 -13.35
CA LYS A 70 -17.38 -9.66 -14.71
C LYS A 70 -15.86 -9.73 -14.93
N ALA A 71 -15.10 -8.76 -14.41
CA ALA A 71 -13.65 -8.73 -14.54
C ALA A 71 -12.95 -9.80 -13.69
N MET A 72 -13.54 -10.21 -12.56
CA MET A 72 -13.00 -11.21 -11.64
C MET A 72 -13.36 -12.66 -12.02
N TYR A 73 -14.12 -12.88 -13.08
CA TYR A 73 -14.47 -14.24 -13.48
C TYR A 73 -13.24 -15.11 -13.74
N LYS A 74 -13.11 -16.22 -13.00
CA LYS A 74 -11.96 -17.15 -13.05
C LYS A 74 -10.62 -16.47 -12.68
N VAL A 75 -10.62 -15.46 -11.84
CA VAL A 75 -9.42 -14.87 -11.23
C VAL A 75 -9.02 -15.68 -10.00
N ASP A 76 -7.74 -16.05 -9.88
CA ASP A 76 -7.19 -16.73 -8.71
C ASP A 76 -6.81 -15.73 -7.60
N TYR A 77 -6.14 -14.62 -7.97
CA TYR A 77 -5.60 -13.65 -7.01
C TYR A 77 -5.92 -12.22 -7.40
N VAL A 78 -6.17 -11.38 -6.40
CA VAL A 78 -6.42 -9.94 -6.60
C VAL A 78 -5.45 -9.10 -5.77
N VAL A 79 -4.87 -8.07 -6.38
CA VAL A 79 -4.20 -6.96 -5.69
C VAL A 79 -5.08 -5.73 -5.83
N HIS A 80 -5.60 -5.24 -4.70
CA HIS A 80 -6.40 -4.02 -4.68
C HIS A 80 -5.51 -2.80 -4.39
N ALA A 81 -5.12 -2.08 -5.45
CA ALA A 81 -4.28 -0.88 -5.37
C ALA A 81 -5.00 0.41 -5.83
N ALA A 82 -6.27 0.31 -6.21
CA ALA A 82 -7.07 1.48 -6.59
C ALA A 82 -7.47 2.29 -5.37
N ALA A 83 -7.10 3.57 -5.33
CA ALA A 83 -7.50 4.52 -4.28
C ALA A 83 -7.34 5.96 -4.76
N LEU A 84 -8.08 6.88 -4.17
CA LEU A 84 -7.77 8.30 -4.11
C LEU A 84 -6.86 8.53 -2.91
N LYS A 85 -5.66 9.11 -3.11
CA LYS A 85 -4.61 9.19 -2.08
C LYS A 85 -4.11 10.60 -1.76
N GLN A 86 -4.50 11.60 -2.54
CA GLN A 86 -4.07 12.98 -2.34
C GLN A 86 -4.90 13.62 -1.23
N VAL A 87 -4.24 13.95 -0.11
CA VAL A 87 -4.93 14.47 1.09
C VAL A 87 -5.74 15.72 0.78
N PRO A 88 -5.19 16.80 0.16
CA PRO A 88 -5.99 17.98 -0.13
C PRO A 88 -7.18 17.71 -1.07
N ALA A 89 -7.00 16.84 -2.06
CA ALA A 89 -8.08 16.48 -2.98
C ALA A 89 -9.19 15.67 -2.30
N ALA A 90 -8.82 14.80 -1.34
CA ALA A 90 -9.78 14.02 -0.55
C ALA A 90 -10.60 14.92 0.38
N GLU A 91 -9.95 15.88 1.08
CA GLU A 91 -10.65 16.85 1.93
C GLU A 91 -11.62 17.72 1.12
N TYR A 92 -11.24 18.13 -0.08
CA TYR A 92 -12.08 18.96 -0.96
C TYR A 92 -13.22 18.15 -1.61
N ASN A 93 -13.01 16.85 -1.88
CA ASN A 93 -14.00 15.97 -2.53
C ASN A 93 -14.30 14.74 -1.66
N PRO A 94 -14.91 14.91 -0.47
CA PRO A 94 -15.01 13.86 0.52
C PRO A 94 -15.78 12.63 0.03
N MET A 95 -16.92 12.83 -0.63
CA MET A 95 -17.74 11.71 -1.12
C MET A 95 -17.03 10.91 -2.21
N GLU A 96 -16.29 11.55 -3.12
CA GLU A 96 -15.51 10.83 -4.15
C GLU A 96 -14.44 9.94 -3.51
N CYS A 97 -13.81 10.43 -2.43
CA CYS A 97 -12.85 9.65 -1.66
C CYS A 97 -13.51 8.45 -0.97
N ILE A 98 -14.64 8.64 -0.30
CA ILE A 98 -15.44 7.60 0.35
C ILE A 98 -15.91 6.57 -0.67
N MET A 99 -16.52 7.01 -1.77
CA MET A 99 -17.03 6.12 -2.83
C MET A 99 -15.92 5.28 -3.46
N THR A 100 -14.73 5.84 -3.64
CA THR A 100 -13.62 5.09 -4.23
C THR A 100 -12.94 4.16 -3.22
N ASN A 101 -12.59 4.69 -2.03
CA ASN A 101 -11.74 3.97 -1.08
C ASN A 101 -12.54 3.01 -0.18
N VAL A 102 -13.78 3.34 0.15
CA VAL A 102 -14.63 2.53 1.04
C VAL A 102 -15.61 1.67 0.23
N HIS A 103 -16.50 2.28 -0.56
CA HIS A 103 -17.43 1.52 -1.38
C HIS A 103 -16.72 0.69 -2.46
N GLY A 104 -15.66 1.23 -3.06
CA GLY A 104 -14.81 0.48 -3.99
C GLY A 104 -14.17 -0.75 -3.34
N ALA A 105 -13.70 -0.64 -2.10
CA ALA A 105 -13.18 -1.77 -1.33
C ALA A 105 -14.27 -2.83 -1.09
N GLN A 106 -15.48 -2.41 -0.66
CA GLN A 106 -16.61 -3.32 -0.46
C GLN A 106 -17.00 -4.04 -1.76
N ASN A 107 -17.01 -3.34 -2.89
CA ASN A 107 -17.31 -3.96 -4.19
C ASN A 107 -16.26 -5.00 -4.58
N VAL A 108 -14.97 -4.73 -4.32
CA VAL A 108 -13.89 -5.71 -4.55
C VAL A 108 -14.08 -6.95 -3.70
N ILE A 109 -14.45 -6.80 -2.42
CA ILE A 109 -14.73 -7.92 -1.51
C ILE A 109 -15.90 -8.75 -2.04
N ASN A 110 -17.03 -8.10 -2.37
CA ASN A 110 -18.23 -8.77 -2.86
C ASN A 110 -17.94 -9.56 -4.16
N ALA A 111 -17.30 -8.93 -5.13
CA ALA A 111 -16.93 -9.56 -6.40
C ALA A 111 -15.95 -10.72 -6.20
N ALA A 112 -14.96 -10.58 -5.29
CA ALA A 112 -14.02 -11.65 -4.99
C ALA A 112 -14.69 -12.88 -4.37
N ILE A 113 -15.62 -12.67 -3.43
CA ILE A 113 -16.40 -13.76 -2.81
C ILE A 113 -17.31 -14.42 -3.85
N ALA A 114 -18.05 -13.63 -4.65
CA ALA A 114 -18.96 -14.15 -5.68
C ALA A 114 -18.21 -14.98 -6.74
N CYS A 115 -17.02 -14.55 -7.16
CA CYS A 115 -16.19 -15.22 -8.17
C CYS A 115 -15.29 -16.33 -7.64
N GLY A 116 -15.24 -16.57 -6.33
CA GLY A 116 -14.39 -17.59 -5.70
C GLY A 116 -12.90 -17.29 -5.83
N VAL A 117 -12.51 -16.01 -5.78
CA VAL A 117 -11.10 -15.60 -5.76
C VAL A 117 -10.42 -16.19 -4.53
N LYS A 118 -9.26 -16.79 -4.67
CA LYS A 118 -8.58 -17.49 -3.57
C LYS A 118 -7.96 -16.55 -2.55
N LYS A 119 -7.21 -15.55 -3.02
CA LYS A 119 -6.52 -14.61 -2.14
C LYS A 119 -6.63 -13.18 -2.68
N VAL A 120 -6.91 -12.26 -1.78
CA VAL A 120 -6.97 -10.82 -2.06
C VAL A 120 -6.03 -10.10 -1.09
N ILE A 121 -5.10 -9.29 -1.61
CA ILE A 121 -4.32 -8.36 -0.81
C ILE A 121 -4.74 -6.93 -1.18
N ALA A 122 -5.18 -6.17 -0.17
CA ALA A 122 -5.44 -4.76 -0.29
C ALA A 122 -4.24 -3.95 0.17
N LEU A 123 -3.84 -2.94 -0.63
CA LEU A 123 -2.77 -2.02 -0.25
C LEU A 123 -3.32 -0.92 0.66
N SER A 124 -2.63 -0.68 1.76
CA SER A 124 -2.93 0.37 2.72
C SER A 124 -1.75 1.33 2.92
N THR A 125 -1.82 2.15 3.93
CA THR A 125 -0.88 3.25 4.18
C THR A 125 -0.71 3.47 5.69
N ASP A 126 0.44 4.00 6.11
CA ASP A 126 0.71 4.53 7.45
C ASP A 126 -0.36 5.55 7.90
N LYS A 127 -0.98 6.28 6.97
CA LYS A 127 -2.03 7.26 7.26
C LYS A 127 -3.36 6.63 7.73
N ALA A 128 -3.53 5.31 7.55
CA ALA A 128 -4.67 4.56 8.08
C ALA A 128 -4.55 4.26 9.58
N ALA A 129 -3.33 4.34 10.13
CA ALA A 129 -3.10 4.22 11.58
C ALA A 129 -3.29 5.59 12.24
N ASN A 130 -4.20 5.68 13.22
CA ASN A 130 -4.55 6.93 13.92
C ASN A 130 -4.77 8.11 12.94
N PRO A 131 -5.76 8.01 12.03
CA PRO A 131 -5.94 8.97 10.93
C PRO A 131 -6.33 10.36 11.44
N ILE A 132 -5.70 11.40 10.88
CA ILE A 132 -6.03 12.81 11.12
C ILE A 132 -6.52 13.54 9.87
N ASN A 133 -6.73 12.80 8.79
CA ASN A 133 -7.26 13.31 7.51
C ASN A 133 -8.22 12.28 6.88
N LEU A 134 -9.05 12.73 5.95
CA LEU A 134 -10.07 11.89 5.33
C LEU A 134 -9.46 10.73 4.53
N TYR A 135 -8.36 10.95 3.82
CA TYR A 135 -7.68 9.86 3.12
C TYR A 135 -7.33 8.72 4.07
N GLY A 136 -6.68 9.05 5.19
CA GLY A 136 -6.33 8.06 6.22
C GLY A 136 -7.57 7.38 6.81
N ALA A 137 -8.62 8.14 7.14
CA ALA A 137 -9.88 7.61 7.67
C ALA A 137 -10.54 6.63 6.68
N THR A 138 -10.62 6.97 5.39
CA THR A 138 -11.17 6.06 4.37
C THR A 138 -10.31 4.81 4.18
N LYS A 139 -8.99 4.90 4.34
CA LYS A 139 -8.11 3.74 4.28
C LYS A 139 -8.23 2.86 5.52
N LEU A 140 -8.45 3.44 6.70
CA LEU A 140 -8.79 2.67 7.92
C LEU A 140 -10.11 1.91 7.72
N CYS A 141 -11.14 2.56 7.18
CA CYS A 141 -12.41 1.87 6.85
C CYS A 141 -12.16 0.71 5.87
N SER A 142 -11.39 0.93 4.82
CA SER A 142 -11.01 -0.12 3.87
C SER A 142 -10.27 -1.28 4.55
N ASP A 143 -9.29 -1.01 5.43
CA ASP A 143 -8.55 -2.03 6.17
C ASP A 143 -9.52 -2.90 7.00
N LYS A 144 -10.44 -2.26 7.74
CA LYS A 144 -11.46 -2.95 8.55
C LYS A 144 -12.41 -3.80 7.69
N LEU A 145 -12.82 -3.31 6.51
CA LEU A 145 -13.65 -4.08 5.58
C LEU A 145 -12.93 -5.34 5.10
N PHE A 146 -11.67 -5.24 4.66
CA PHE A 146 -10.90 -6.40 4.18
C PHE A 146 -10.60 -7.41 5.30
N THR A 147 -10.24 -6.96 6.50
CA THR A 147 -9.99 -7.89 7.61
C THR A 147 -11.28 -8.60 8.04
N ALA A 148 -12.40 -7.88 8.15
CA ALA A 148 -13.70 -8.45 8.52
C ALA A 148 -14.31 -9.35 7.44
N ALA A 149 -13.94 -9.17 6.16
CA ALA A 149 -14.47 -9.96 5.04
C ALA A 149 -14.22 -11.46 5.20
N ASN A 150 -13.20 -11.86 5.96
CA ASN A 150 -12.91 -13.26 6.24
C ASN A 150 -14.01 -13.95 7.05
N ALA A 151 -14.85 -13.19 7.77
CA ALA A 151 -16.04 -13.71 8.43
C ALA A 151 -17.21 -14.00 7.45
N MET A 152 -17.22 -13.35 6.28
CA MET A 152 -18.31 -13.43 5.29
C MET A 152 -18.11 -14.56 4.27
N VAL A 153 -16.92 -15.16 4.21
CA VAL A 153 -16.58 -16.15 3.17
C VAL A 153 -17.25 -17.52 3.36
N GLY A 154 -17.73 -17.84 4.57
CA GLY A 154 -18.27 -19.17 4.88
C GLY A 154 -17.24 -20.26 4.62
N ASP A 155 -17.63 -21.32 3.91
CA ASP A 155 -16.78 -22.48 3.58
C ASP A 155 -15.87 -22.23 2.37
N ARG A 156 -15.89 -21.05 1.76
CA ARG A 156 -15.04 -20.73 0.60
C ARG A 156 -13.57 -20.62 1.00
N GLU A 157 -12.69 -20.93 0.06
CA GLU A 157 -11.23 -20.78 0.24
C GLU A 157 -10.74 -19.32 0.19
N THR A 158 -11.65 -18.36 -0.13
CA THR A 158 -11.30 -16.95 -0.26
C THR A 158 -10.70 -16.41 1.05
N ARG A 159 -9.56 -15.72 0.94
CA ARG A 159 -8.87 -15.07 2.06
C ARG A 159 -8.53 -13.63 1.70
N PHE A 160 -8.69 -12.75 2.65
CA PHE A 160 -8.40 -11.32 2.54
C PHE A 160 -7.33 -10.95 3.56
N ALA A 161 -6.35 -10.16 3.13
CA ALA A 161 -5.37 -9.54 4.00
C ALA A 161 -5.04 -8.12 3.50
N VAL A 162 -4.45 -7.33 4.36
CA VAL A 162 -4.02 -5.96 4.08
C VAL A 162 -2.49 -5.90 4.16
N VAL A 163 -1.87 -5.12 3.27
CA VAL A 163 -0.47 -4.72 3.38
C VAL A 163 -0.41 -3.21 3.60
N ARG A 164 0.09 -2.80 4.75
CA ARG A 164 0.27 -1.40 5.15
C ARG A 164 1.74 -1.04 5.09
N TYR A 165 2.10 0.02 4.37
CA TYR A 165 3.46 0.56 4.34
C TYR A 165 3.46 2.08 4.21
N GLY A 166 4.63 2.69 4.43
CA GLY A 166 4.82 4.14 4.42
C GLY A 166 5.03 4.73 3.03
N ASN A 167 5.83 5.78 2.97
CA ASN A 167 6.10 6.49 1.73
C ASN A 167 6.97 5.66 0.78
N VAL A 168 6.52 5.57 -0.47
CA VAL A 168 7.26 4.89 -1.54
C VAL A 168 8.07 5.89 -2.35
N VAL A 169 9.37 5.63 -2.48
CA VAL A 169 10.33 6.45 -3.23
C VAL A 169 9.83 6.72 -4.64
N GLY A 170 9.90 7.97 -5.08
CA GLY A 170 9.59 8.36 -6.46
C GLY A 170 8.15 8.15 -6.90
N SER A 171 7.22 7.86 -5.97
CA SER A 171 5.81 7.73 -6.33
C SER A 171 5.24 9.05 -6.85
N ARG A 172 4.30 8.99 -7.81
CA ARG A 172 3.68 10.19 -8.40
C ARG A 172 3.04 11.07 -7.32
N GLY A 173 3.35 12.38 -7.36
CA GLY A 173 2.85 13.38 -6.42
C GLY A 173 3.48 13.29 -5.02
N SER A 174 4.64 12.63 -4.88
CA SER A 174 5.41 12.60 -3.63
C SER A 174 6.46 13.73 -3.57
N VAL A 175 7.09 13.88 -2.41
CA VAL A 175 8.06 14.95 -2.13
C VAL A 175 9.29 14.92 -3.05
N VAL A 176 9.79 13.76 -3.46
CA VAL A 176 10.98 13.63 -4.32
C VAL A 176 10.76 14.27 -5.70
N PRO A 177 9.73 13.88 -6.50
CA PRO A 177 9.42 14.58 -7.74
C PRO A 177 9.16 16.08 -7.54
N PHE A 178 8.55 16.47 -6.43
CA PHE A 178 8.29 17.88 -6.12
C PHE A 178 9.59 18.65 -5.93
N PHE A 179 10.52 18.18 -5.10
CA PHE A 179 11.82 18.84 -4.90
C PHE A 179 12.67 18.87 -6.17
N LYS A 180 12.77 17.73 -6.90
CA LYS A 180 13.47 17.67 -8.18
C LYS A 180 12.92 18.70 -9.20
N ASN A 181 11.60 18.85 -9.24
CA ASN A 181 10.96 19.84 -10.13
C ASN A 181 11.27 21.29 -9.70
N LEU A 182 11.28 21.57 -8.40
CA LEU A 182 11.68 22.89 -7.90
C LEU A 182 13.13 23.22 -8.30
N VAL A 183 14.05 22.30 -8.06
CA VAL A 183 15.47 22.46 -8.45
C VAL A 183 15.61 22.67 -9.96
N ALA A 184 14.97 21.87 -10.78
CA ALA A 184 14.99 22.00 -12.24
C ALA A 184 14.42 23.35 -12.75
N ASN A 185 13.52 23.96 -11.99
CA ASN A 185 12.96 25.28 -12.30
C ASN A 185 13.71 26.46 -11.62
N GLY A 186 14.92 26.22 -11.09
CA GLY A 186 15.78 27.26 -10.56
C GLY A 186 15.37 27.79 -9.18
N ALA A 187 14.77 26.96 -8.34
CA ALA A 187 14.46 27.33 -6.96
C ALA A 187 15.74 27.72 -6.20
N THR A 188 15.65 28.78 -5.40
CA THR A 188 16.75 29.25 -4.55
C THR A 188 16.69 28.70 -3.12
N GLU A 189 15.62 28.04 -2.75
CA GLU A 189 15.38 27.42 -1.44
C GLU A 189 14.45 26.21 -1.59
N LEU A 190 14.54 25.22 -0.68
CA LEU A 190 13.60 24.10 -0.63
C LEU A 190 12.61 24.24 0.55
N PRO A 191 11.30 24.23 0.29
CA PRO A 191 10.30 24.32 1.35
C PRO A 191 10.12 23.00 2.06
N ILE A 192 10.25 22.98 3.39
CA ILE A 192 9.88 21.85 4.24
C ILE A 192 8.83 22.27 5.25
N THR A 193 8.02 21.34 5.71
CA THR A 193 6.92 21.66 6.62
C THR A 193 7.39 21.81 8.07
N ASP A 194 8.31 20.97 8.54
CA ASP A 194 8.90 21.03 9.90
C ASP A 194 10.22 20.25 9.90
N GLU A 195 11.24 20.76 10.59
CA GLU A 195 12.57 20.14 10.67
C GLU A 195 12.56 18.78 11.42
N ARG A 196 11.63 18.60 12.33
CA ARG A 196 11.47 17.37 13.13
C ARG A 196 10.73 16.27 12.36
N MET A 197 10.14 16.58 11.20
CA MET A 197 9.27 15.69 10.46
C MET A 197 10.00 14.45 9.95
N THR A 198 9.45 13.29 10.23
CA THR A 198 9.98 12.01 9.77
C THR A 198 8.96 11.23 8.94
N ARG A 199 9.43 10.35 8.09
CA ARG A 199 8.60 9.44 7.28
C ARG A 199 9.25 8.07 7.22
N PHE A 200 8.45 7.03 7.14
CA PHE A 200 8.92 5.72 6.69
C PHE A 200 9.29 5.78 5.21
N TRP A 201 10.36 5.09 4.81
CA TRP A 201 10.91 5.20 3.46
C TRP A 201 11.15 3.83 2.84
N LEU A 202 10.52 3.57 1.68
CA LEU A 202 10.50 2.25 1.05
C LEU A 202 10.76 2.35 -0.45
N LYS A 203 11.68 1.55 -1.00
CA LYS A 203 11.77 1.37 -2.46
C LYS A 203 10.53 0.66 -2.99
N LEU A 204 10.05 1.08 -4.17
CA LEU A 204 8.86 0.50 -4.78
C LEU A 204 9.00 -1.01 -5.00
N GLU A 205 10.21 -1.47 -5.33
CA GLU A 205 10.52 -2.88 -5.52
C GLU A 205 10.36 -3.69 -4.24
N ASP A 206 10.82 -3.17 -3.10
CA ASP A 206 10.71 -3.83 -1.81
C ASP A 206 9.24 -3.93 -1.37
N GLY A 207 8.45 -2.88 -1.64
CA GLY A 207 7.00 -2.91 -1.42
C GLY A 207 6.29 -4.00 -2.24
N VAL A 208 6.68 -4.17 -3.50
CA VAL A 208 6.16 -5.25 -4.36
C VAL A 208 6.60 -6.62 -3.86
N ASN A 209 7.88 -6.79 -3.48
CA ASN A 209 8.40 -8.02 -2.91
C ASN A 209 7.65 -8.42 -1.63
N PHE A 210 7.36 -7.43 -0.79
CA PHE A 210 6.60 -7.65 0.43
C PHE A 210 5.18 -8.14 0.12
N VAL A 211 4.52 -7.60 -0.89
CA VAL A 211 3.21 -8.11 -1.33
C VAL A 211 3.30 -9.54 -1.86
N PHE A 212 4.32 -9.89 -2.66
CA PHE A 212 4.51 -11.26 -3.14
C PHE A 212 4.66 -12.25 -1.97
N LYS A 213 5.52 -11.94 -0.99
CA LYS A 213 5.72 -12.78 0.20
C LYS A 213 4.42 -12.96 1.00
N ASN A 214 3.64 -11.88 1.17
CA ASN A 214 2.42 -11.94 1.97
C ASN A 214 1.27 -12.70 1.30
N PHE A 215 1.28 -12.86 -0.02
CA PHE A 215 0.40 -13.85 -0.66
C PHE A 215 0.69 -15.29 -0.21
N GLU A 216 1.92 -15.61 0.14
CA GLU A 216 2.30 -16.93 0.66
C GLU A 216 2.03 -17.04 2.15
N ARG A 217 2.30 -15.98 2.93
CA ARG A 217 2.20 -15.91 4.40
C ARG A 217 0.76 -15.86 4.92
N MET A 218 -0.17 -15.24 4.18
CA MET A 218 -1.51 -14.92 4.67
C MET A 218 -2.36 -16.16 4.99
N GLN A 219 -3.01 -16.12 6.14
CA GLN A 219 -4.06 -17.04 6.59
C GLN A 219 -5.46 -16.42 6.39
N GLY A 220 -5.57 -15.09 6.50
CA GLY A 220 -6.77 -14.27 6.33
C GLY A 220 -7.05 -13.40 7.56
N GLY A 221 -7.25 -12.10 7.33
CA GLY A 221 -7.55 -11.11 8.37
C GLY A 221 -6.36 -10.26 8.81
N GLU A 222 -5.15 -10.63 8.44
CA GLU A 222 -3.93 -9.94 8.85
C GLU A 222 -3.78 -8.55 8.19
N ILE A 223 -3.20 -7.61 8.95
CA ILE A 223 -2.57 -6.41 8.42
C ILE A 223 -1.06 -6.60 8.52
N PHE A 224 -0.41 -6.86 7.40
CA PHE A 224 1.05 -7.00 7.31
C PHE A 224 1.73 -5.65 7.22
N ILE A 225 2.78 -5.43 8.01
CA ILE A 225 3.51 -4.17 8.13
C ILE A 225 5.00 -4.47 8.03
N PRO A 226 5.72 -4.04 6.98
CA PRO A 226 7.15 -4.31 6.84
C PRO A 226 7.97 -3.52 7.87
N LYS A 227 9.05 -4.10 8.36
CA LYS A 227 10.10 -3.36 9.07
C LYS A 227 10.94 -2.63 8.02
N ILE A 228 10.80 -1.30 7.96
CA ILE A 228 11.44 -0.44 6.97
C ILE A 228 12.10 0.76 7.63
N PRO A 229 13.13 1.36 7.02
CA PRO A 229 13.79 2.53 7.57
C PRO A 229 12.88 3.76 7.61
N SER A 230 13.26 4.69 8.47
CA SER A 230 12.74 6.06 8.49
C SER A 230 13.75 7.04 7.89
N MET A 231 13.28 8.22 7.52
CA MET A 231 14.11 9.35 7.13
C MET A 231 13.57 10.65 7.74
N ARG A 232 14.44 11.65 7.90
CA ARG A 232 14.05 13.03 8.21
C ARG A 232 13.83 13.79 6.91
N VAL A 233 12.80 14.61 6.87
CA VAL A 233 12.50 15.40 5.64
C VAL A 233 13.62 16.38 5.33
N VAL A 234 14.32 16.91 6.34
CA VAL A 234 15.52 17.76 6.18
C VAL A 234 16.67 17.01 5.49
N ASP A 235 16.89 15.74 5.83
CA ASP A 235 17.98 14.94 5.26
C ASP A 235 17.67 14.57 3.79
N LEU A 236 16.39 14.34 3.47
CA LEU A 236 15.95 14.16 2.08
C LEU A 236 16.17 15.44 1.25
N ALA A 237 15.87 16.63 1.79
CA ALA A 237 16.12 17.89 1.09
C ALA A 237 17.63 18.06 0.80
N LYS A 238 18.49 17.81 1.79
CA LYS A 238 19.96 17.83 1.63
C LYS A 238 20.48 16.77 0.65
N ALA A 239 19.83 15.60 0.59
CA ALA A 239 20.22 14.56 -0.38
C ALA A 239 19.93 14.97 -1.83
N ILE A 240 18.85 15.74 -2.06
CA ILE A 240 18.43 16.18 -3.40
C ILE A 240 19.15 17.44 -3.85
N ALA A 241 19.30 18.43 -2.96
CA ALA A 241 19.94 19.72 -3.27
C ALA A 241 20.72 20.23 -2.05
N PRO A 242 21.96 19.72 -1.84
CA PRO A 242 22.77 20.04 -0.67
C PRO A 242 23.19 21.52 -0.59
N GLU A 243 23.22 22.22 -1.72
CA GLU A 243 23.59 23.63 -1.83
C GLU A 243 22.45 24.59 -1.56
N LEU A 244 21.18 24.13 -1.58
CA LEU A 244 20.04 25.01 -1.39
C LEU A 244 19.66 25.13 0.10
N PRO A 245 19.41 26.36 0.59
CA PRO A 245 18.90 26.54 1.94
C PRO A 245 17.50 25.96 2.08
N ILE A 246 17.18 25.54 3.28
CA ILE A 246 15.88 25.00 3.65
C ILE A 246 15.02 26.12 4.24
N LYS A 247 13.79 26.23 3.80
CA LYS A 247 12.78 27.15 4.34
C LYS A 247 11.66 26.36 5.03
N VAL A 248 11.46 26.59 6.32
CA VAL A 248 10.34 26.02 7.06
C VAL A 248 9.07 26.79 6.75
N ILE A 249 8.05 26.09 6.23
CA ILE A 249 6.77 26.69 5.80
C ILE A 249 5.59 26.40 6.74
N GLY A 250 5.80 25.58 7.80
CA GLY A 250 4.77 25.14 8.73
C GLY A 250 4.07 23.85 8.31
N ILE A 251 3.51 23.14 9.31
CA ILE A 251 2.79 21.88 9.10
C ILE A 251 1.46 22.18 8.40
N ARG A 252 1.17 21.44 7.31
CA ARG A 252 -0.09 21.58 6.56
C ARG A 252 -1.23 20.86 7.29
N PRO A 253 -2.49 21.31 7.14
CA PRO A 253 -3.63 20.60 7.68
C PRO A 253 -3.66 19.12 7.25
N GLY A 254 -3.87 18.21 8.21
CA GLY A 254 -3.91 16.78 7.95
C GLY A 254 -2.55 16.09 7.79
N GLU A 255 -1.43 16.79 8.06
CA GLU A 255 -0.08 16.18 8.11
C GLU A 255 0.36 15.91 9.55
N LYS A 256 0.90 14.72 9.78
CA LYS A 256 1.52 14.33 11.05
C LYS A 256 3.00 14.71 11.08
N LEU A 257 3.53 15.00 12.26
CA LEU A 257 4.97 15.14 12.47
C LEU A 257 5.68 13.80 12.21
N HIS A 258 5.18 12.73 12.81
CA HIS A 258 5.63 11.35 12.62
C HIS A 258 4.48 10.48 12.15
N GLU A 259 4.75 9.54 11.25
CA GLU A 259 3.75 8.56 10.79
C GLU A 259 3.81 7.31 11.66
N VAL A 260 2.66 6.68 11.87
CA VAL A 260 2.52 5.46 12.69
C VAL A 260 2.07 4.31 11.79
N MET A 261 2.63 3.12 11.98
CA MET A 261 2.18 1.90 11.29
C MET A 261 1.57 0.87 12.24
N CYS A 262 2.13 0.70 13.46
CA CYS A 262 1.48 -0.07 14.54
C CYS A 262 1.22 0.91 15.70
N PRO A 263 -0.03 1.34 15.92
CA PRO A 263 -0.36 2.18 17.07
C PRO A 263 -0.17 1.45 18.39
N SER A 264 0.23 2.19 19.43
CA SER A 264 0.36 1.67 20.80
C SER A 264 -0.93 1.04 21.34
N ASP A 265 -2.11 1.54 20.92
CA ASP A 265 -3.40 1.00 21.33
C ASP A 265 -3.71 -0.39 20.74
N LEU A 266 -2.87 -0.89 19.81
CA LEU A 266 -3.02 -2.21 19.16
C LEU A 266 -1.86 -3.16 19.47
N TYR A 267 -1.04 -2.87 20.49
CA TYR A 267 0.10 -3.71 20.83
C TYR A 267 -0.34 -5.15 21.18
N TYR A 268 -1.46 -5.32 21.87
CA TYR A 268 -1.99 -6.62 22.28
C TYR A 268 -2.46 -7.49 21.11
N ASP A 269 -2.73 -6.90 19.93
CA ASP A 269 -3.07 -7.59 18.68
C ASP A 269 -1.89 -7.63 17.71
N THR A 270 -0.68 -7.20 18.12
CA THR A 270 0.48 -7.10 17.23
C THR A 270 1.48 -8.22 17.49
N ILE A 271 1.83 -8.94 16.43
CA ILE A 271 2.86 -10.00 16.42
C ILE A 271 4.07 -9.50 15.63
N GLU A 272 5.25 -9.68 16.20
CA GLU A 272 6.54 -9.38 15.60
C GLU A 272 7.14 -10.63 14.93
N PHE A 273 7.45 -10.53 13.65
CA PHE A 273 8.27 -11.47 12.89
C PHE A 273 9.64 -10.85 12.57
N ASP A 274 10.55 -11.60 11.96
CA ASP A 274 11.89 -11.11 11.65
C ASP A 274 11.90 -9.85 10.78
N ASP A 275 11.14 -9.85 9.67
CA ASP A 275 11.12 -8.78 8.67
C ASP A 275 9.81 -7.94 8.65
N HIS A 276 8.84 -8.24 9.51
CA HIS A 276 7.55 -7.56 9.51
C HIS A 276 6.82 -7.68 10.86
N PHE A 277 5.77 -6.86 11.00
CA PHE A 277 4.74 -7.02 12.03
C PHE A 277 3.43 -7.45 11.39
N VAL A 278 2.58 -8.09 12.19
CA VAL A 278 1.20 -8.43 11.84
C VAL A 278 0.28 -7.88 12.91
N ILE A 279 -0.72 -7.07 12.50
CA ILE A 279 -1.85 -6.77 13.36
C ILE A 279 -2.92 -7.81 13.07
N MET A 280 -3.30 -8.56 14.10
CA MET A 280 -4.32 -9.60 14.02
C MET A 280 -5.72 -9.00 13.81
N PRO A 281 -6.67 -9.74 13.21
CA PRO A 281 -8.04 -9.30 13.10
C PRO A 281 -8.72 -9.22 14.48
N SER A 282 -9.54 -8.18 14.70
CA SER A 282 -10.31 -8.02 15.95
C SER A 282 -11.35 -9.14 16.16
N PHE A 283 -11.72 -9.86 15.10
CA PHE A 283 -12.64 -11.00 15.12
C PHE A 283 -12.02 -12.15 14.34
N ASP A 284 -11.62 -13.19 15.02
CA ASP A 284 -11.10 -14.42 14.40
C ASP A 284 -12.12 -15.56 14.57
N ILE A 285 -12.98 -15.75 13.55
CA ILE A 285 -13.96 -16.83 13.53
C ILE A 285 -13.29 -18.19 13.33
N LYS A 286 -12.15 -18.23 12.62
CA LYS A 286 -11.45 -19.48 12.28
C LYS A 286 -10.44 -19.89 13.34
N LYS A 287 -10.18 -19.04 14.32
CA LYS A 287 -9.23 -19.26 15.43
C LYS A 287 -7.84 -19.68 14.95
N TYR A 288 -7.30 -18.93 13.98
CA TYR A 288 -5.94 -19.17 13.52
C TYR A 288 -4.92 -18.81 14.61
N ASP A 289 -3.83 -19.57 14.64
CA ASP A 289 -2.63 -19.17 15.38
C ASP A 289 -1.81 -18.19 14.51
N TYR A 290 -1.96 -16.89 14.76
CA TYR A 290 -1.23 -15.84 14.03
C TYR A 290 0.23 -15.71 14.47
N THR A 291 0.68 -16.44 15.51
CA THR A 291 2.11 -16.49 15.87
C THR A 291 2.91 -17.38 14.91
N THR A 292 2.23 -18.15 14.07
CA THR A 292 2.84 -18.94 12.99
C THR A 292 2.08 -18.64 11.69
N ASN A 293 2.76 -18.11 10.67
CA ASN A 293 2.10 -17.80 9.40
C ASN A 293 1.95 -19.06 8.49
N ALA A 294 1.26 -18.91 7.34
CA ALA A 294 0.93 -20.03 6.46
C ALA A 294 2.16 -20.76 5.84
N ILE A 295 3.36 -20.18 5.90
CA ILE A 295 4.61 -20.81 5.44
C ILE A 295 5.51 -21.28 6.59
N GLY A 296 5.01 -21.24 7.84
CA GLY A 296 5.69 -21.76 9.01
C GLY A 296 6.71 -20.81 9.67
N GLU A 297 6.78 -19.54 9.26
CA GLU A 297 7.57 -18.54 9.99
C GLU A 297 6.91 -18.25 11.33
N LYS A 298 7.71 -18.10 12.39
CA LYS A 298 7.24 -17.88 13.76
C LYS A 298 7.44 -16.43 14.18
N GLY A 299 6.43 -15.83 14.78
CA GLY A 299 6.44 -14.53 15.40
C GLY A 299 6.17 -14.64 16.91
N LYS A 300 6.32 -13.53 17.60
CA LYS A 300 6.04 -13.37 19.04
C LYS A 300 5.22 -12.11 19.27
N PRO A 301 4.37 -12.06 20.30
CA PRO A 301 3.71 -10.82 20.71
C PRO A 301 4.74 -9.70 20.97
N VAL A 302 4.41 -8.49 20.59
CA VAL A 302 5.24 -7.32 20.93
C VAL A 302 5.11 -6.98 22.41
N PRO A 303 6.08 -6.25 23.00
CA PRO A 303 5.97 -5.81 24.41
C PRO A 303 4.82 -4.82 24.62
N ASP A 304 4.37 -4.73 25.88
CA ASP A 304 3.34 -3.78 26.31
C ASP A 304 3.70 -2.34 25.91
N GLY A 305 2.73 -1.63 25.36
CA GLY A 305 2.91 -0.26 24.91
C GLY A 305 3.76 -0.09 23.65
N PHE A 306 4.05 -1.17 22.94
CA PHE A 306 4.79 -1.13 21.68
C PHE A 306 4.12 -0.17 20.69
N ASP A 307 4.93 0.68 20.07
CA ASP A 307 4.54 1.62 19.03
C ASP A 307 5.58 1.58 17.90
N TYR A 308 5.13 1.36 16.67
CA TYR A 308 5.99 1.42 15.50
C TYR A 308 5.68 2.68 14.70
N ASN A 309 6.45 3.73 14.95
CA ASN A 309 6.32 5.02 14.29
C ASN A 309 7.64 5.50 13.68
N SER A 310 7.56 6.43 12.73
CA SER A 310 8.73 6.92 12.01
C SER A 310 9.66 7.80 12.83
N GLY A 311 9.21 8.29 14.00
CA GLY A 311 10.00 9.17 14.88
C GLY A 311 10.91 8.41 15.85
N ASN A 312 10.51 7.20 16.27
CA ASN A 312 11.25 6.35 17.20
C ASN A 312 11.83 5.08 16.55
N ASN A 313 11.76 4.96 15.24
CA ASN A 313 12.31 3.83 14.50
C ASN A 313 13.84 3.72 14.73
N PRO A 314 14.39 2.55 15.08
CA PRO A 314 15.82 2.40 15.31
C PRO A 314 16.68 2.55 14.05
N HIS A 315 16.08 2.44 12.86
CA HIS A 315 16.77 2.52 11.57
C HIS A 315 16.41 3.81 10.84
N PHE A 316 17.31 4.80 10.85
CA PHE A 316 17.20 6.01 10.05
C PHE A 316 18.20 5.99 8.90
N LEU A 317 17.74 6.39 7.72
CA LEU A 317 18.60 6.55 6.54
C LEU A 317 19.47 7.81 6.67
N THR A 318 20.73 7.69 6.27
CA THR A 318 21.67 8.82 6.13
C THR A 318 21.37 9.62 4.85
N VAL A 319 21.97 10.81 4.74
CA VAL A 319 21.89 11.64 3.52
C VAL A 319 22.45 10.90 2.31
N GLU A 320 23.52 10.16 2.48
CA GLU A 320 24.18 9.37 1.43
C GLU A 320 23.26 8.25 0.92
N GLU A 321 22.67 7.46 1.84
CA GLU A 321 21.71 6.41 1.49
C GLU A 321 20.47 6.97 0.80
N LEU A 322 19.96 8.13 1.26
CA LEU A 322 18.85 8.83 0.61
C LEU A 322 19.21 9.28 -0.80
N ARG A 323 20.44 9.72 -1.04
CA ARG A 323 20.92 10.11 -2.38
C ARG A 323 20.99 8.91 -3.31
N GLU A 324 21.50 7.76 -2.85
CA GLU A 324 21.53 6.51 -3.61
C GLU A 324 20.15 5.98 -3.94
N MET A 325 19.17 6.15 -3.05
CA MET A 325 17.80 5.73 -3.27
C MET A 325 17.00 6.65 -4.21
N ASN A 326 17.48 7.88 -4.46
CA ASN A 326 16.80 8.91 -5.25
C ASN A 326 17.69 9.46 -6.39
N PRO A 327 18.27 8.64 -7.24
CA PRO A 327 19.19 9.04 -8.31
C PRO A 327 18.57 10.01 -9.33
#